data_7438e0ddb013f776542e3112e967a3f9
#
_entry.id   7438e0ddb013f776542e3112e967a3f9
#
_cell.length_a   1.000
_cell.length_b   1.000
_cell.length_c   1.000
_cell.angle_alpha   90.00
_cell.angle_beta   90.00
_cell.angle_gamma   90.00
#
_symmetry.space_group_name_H-M   'P 1'
#
loop_
_entity.id
_entity.type
_entity.pdbx_description
1 polymer ?
#
loop_
_entity_poly.entity_id
_entity_poly.type
_entity_poly.pdbx_seq_one_letter_code
_entity_poly.pdbx_strand_id
1 'polypeptide(L)'
;MIRATVIGGGSWGSALAHALRCGSATPTLLVRDRDSVAMLAGGRCRQLADLPALDPFDASVDQTILSDTDMILVVVPVAATAAALQMIAMHAMPETPVILCAKGLVMEGETPLLMPELAGRLLPDTPHVILSGPTFADEVMRGLPAAITAASMDDRAIATVQQAFSGSHLRVYANHDPTGVAIGGAMKNVIAIAAGCAAGLGLGDNARAALITRGLAEMARLAGAAGARPDTIYGLSGAGDLALSCAGPHSRNMAYGLALGRGETPSAGLAEGRHSVAVLAARGRELGVELPITAGVDSVVNQDAELGAVVASLLARRAGVE
;
A
#
# COMPACT_ATOMS: atom_id res chain seq x y z
N MET A 1 -6.23 -14.22 -23.49
CA MET A 1 -5.44 -14.10 -22.25
C MET A 1 -5.22 -12.62 -22.05
N ILE A 2 -5.41 -12.10 -20.84
CA ILE A 2 -5.31 -10.65 -20.55
C ILE A 2 -3.84 -10.25 -20.56
N ARG A 3 -3.48 -9.25 -21.38
CA ARG A 3 -2.13 -8.66 -21.39
C ARG A 3 -2.05 -7.61 -20.28
N ALA A 4 -1.15 -7.80 -19.33
CA ALA A 4 -1.00 -6.93 -18.17
C ALA A 4 0.38 -6.30 -18.14
N THR A 5 0.46 -4.96 -18.10
CA THR A 5 1.73 -4.27 -17.87
C THR A 5 1.87 -3.91 -16.40
N VAL A 6 2.95 -4.36 -15.76
CA VAL A 6 3.28 -4.07 -14.36
C VAL A 6 4.39 -3.03 -14.32
N ILE A 7 4.08 -1.79 -13.96
CA ILE A 7 5.05 -0.71 -13.81
C ILE A 7 5.73 -0.83 -12.45
N GLY A 8 7.00 -1.27 -12.47
CA GLY A 8 7.83 -1.47 -11.28
C GLY A 8 8.23 -2.92 -11.04
N GLY A 9 9.52 -3.22 -11.12
CA GLY A 9 10.15 -4.53 -10.93
C GLY A 9 10.65 -4.77 -9.50
N GLY A 10 10.06 -4.13 -8.48
CA GLY A 10 10.35 -4.37 -7.07
C GLY A 10 9.72 -5.66 -6.54
N SER A 11 9.88 -5.95 -5.24
CA SER A 11 9.34 -7.17 -4.63
C SER A 11 7.86 -7.37 -4.89
N TRP A 12 7.05 -6.32 -4.70
CA TRP A 12 5.60 -6.42 -4.90
C TRP A 12 5.21 -6.51 -6.38
N GLY A 13 5.88 -5.75 -7.27
CA GLY A 13 5.63 -5.84 -8.72
C GLY A 13 5.96 -7.22 -9.30
N SER A 14 7.09 -7.80 -8.89
CA SER A 14 7.46 -9.17 -9.27
C SER A 14 6.47 -10.20 -8.71
N ALA A 15 6.00 -10.04 -7.46
CA ALA A 15 5.02 -10.92 -6.85
C ALA A 15 3.66 -10.88 -7.58
N LEU A 16 3.19 -9.67 -7.94
CA LEU A 16 1.97 -9.51 -8.74
C LEU A 16 2.12 -10.09 -10.15
N ALA A 17 3.26 -9.86 -10.82
CA ALA A 17 3.55 -10.47 -12.12
C ALA A 17 3.56 -12.00 -12.03
N HIS A 18 4.16 -12.57 -10.98
CA HIS A 18 4.11 -14.01 -10.74
C HIS A 18 2.66 -14.51 -10.56
N ALA A 19 1.88 -13.85 -9.71
CA ALA A 19 0.48 -14.22 -9.47
C ALA A 19 -0.39 -14.10 -10.74
N LEU A 20 -0.19 -13.06 -11.56
CA LEU A 20 -0.86 -12.88 -12.85
C LEU A 20 -0.54 -14.03 -13.82
N ARG A 21 0.73 -14.43 -13.90
CA ARG A 21 1.18 -15.57 -14.73
C ARG A 21 0.60 -16.90 -14.26
N CYS A 22 0.46 -17.09 -12.95
CA CYS A 22 -0.23 -18.27 -12.39
C CYS A 22 -1.75 -18.22 -12.57
N GLY A 23 -2.29 -17.06 -12.91
CA GLY A 23 -3.70 -16.83 -13.22
C GLY A 23 -3.98 -16.91 -14.71
N SER A 24 -4.79 -15.98 -15.19
CA SER A 24 -5.29 -15.93 -16.58
C SER A 24 -4.73 -14.75 -17.39
N ALA A 25 -3.55 -14.21 -17.01
CA ALA A 25 -2.94 -13.08 -17.68
C ALA A 25 -1.50 -13.34 -18.13
N THR A 26 -1.05 -12.54 -19.09
CA THR A 26 0.35 -12.51 -19.56
C THR A 26 0.95 -11.18 -19.08
N PRO A 27 1.75 -11.18 -18.00
CA PRO A 27 2.35 -9.97 -17.46
C PRO A 27 3.66 -9.61 -18.16
N THR A 28 3.88 -8.31 -18.42
CA THR A 28 5.17 -7.73 -18.78
C THR A 28 5.56 -6.68 -17.75
N LEU A 29 6.76 -6.75 -17.19
CA LEU A 29 7.28 -5.78 -16.23
C LEU A 29 7.91 -4.59 -16.95
N LEU A 30 7.35 -3.39 -16.77
CA LEU A 30 7.97 -2.15 -17.24
C LEU A 30 8.88 -1.60 -16.15
N VAL A 31 10.19 -1.57 -16.41
CA VAL A 31 11.23 -1.17 -15.44
C VAL A 31 12.08 -0.02 -15.98
N ARG A 32 12.86 0.62 -15.11
CA ARG A 32 13.59 1.85 -15.44
C ARG A 32 14.92 1.63 -16.16
N ASP A 33 15.54 0.47 -15.96
CA ASP A 33 16.90 0.19 -16.42
C ASP A 33 17.05 -1.23 -16.96
N ARG A 34 18.06 -1.39 -17.84
CA ARG A 34 18.33 -2.67 -18.51
C ARG A 34 18.90 -3.74 -17.57
N ASP A 35 19.53 -3.34 -16.46
CA ASP A 35 20.05 -4.29 -15.47
C ASP A 35 18.89 -4.98 -14.75
N SER A 36 17.83 -4.23 -14.45
CA SER A 36 16.57 -4.78 -13.94
C SER A 36 15.92 -5.75 -14.94
N VAL A 37 15.92 -5.42 -16.24
CA VAL A 37 15.44 -6.35 -17.31
C VAL A 37 16.24 -7.64 -17.29
N ALA A 38 17.57 -7.56 -17.29
CA ALA A 38 18.43 -8.75 -17.30
C ALA A 38 18.22 -9.65 -16.06
N MET A 39 18.06 -9.03 -14.90
CA MET A 39 17.80 -9.74 -13.65
C MET A 39 16.45 -10.46 -13.67
N LEU A 40 15.37 -9.79 -14.11
CA LEU A 40 14.02 -10.34 -14.20
C LEU A 40 13.94 -11.43 -15.26
N ALA A 41 14.64 -11.28 -16.38
CA ALA A 41 14.80 -12.34 -17.39
C ALA A 41 15.54 -13.59 -16.86
N GLY A 42 16.30 -13.46 -15.77
CA GLY A 42 16.89 -14.59 -15.03
C GLY A 42 15.95 -15.15 -13.93
N GLY A 43 14.70 -14.73 -13.87
CA GLY A 43 13.73 -15.17 -12.85
C GLY A 43 14.02 -14.63 -11.45
N ARG A 44 14.78 -13.54 -11.30
CA ARG A 44 15.21 -12.99 -10.03
C ARG A 44 14.71 -11.58 -9.80
N CYS A 45 14.45 -11.24 -8.53
CA CYS A 45 14.15 -9.88 -8.07
C CYS A 45 15.18 -9.47 -7.01
N ARG A 46 15.77 -8.29 -7.17
CA ARG A 46 16.83 -7.78 -6.26
C ARG A 46 16.39 -7.77 -4.79
N GLN A 47 15.15 -7.38 -4.53
CA GLN A 47 14.61 -7.25 -3.18
C GLN A 47 14.13 -8.58 -2.57
N LEU A 48 14.18 -9.67 -3.34
CA LEU A 48 13.80 -11.03 -2.94
C LEU A 48 14.93 -12.01 -3.28
N ALA A 49 16.18 -11.60 -3.05
CA ALA A 49 17.36 -12.35 -3.42
C ALA A 49 17.47 -13.71 -2.71
N ASP A 50 16.87 -13.84 -1.54
CA ASP A 50 16.84 -15.09 -0.75
C ASP A 50 15.86 -16.14 -1.29
N LEU A 51 14.98 -15.76 -2.24
CA LEU A 51 14.09 -16.71 -2.88
C LEU A 51 14.80 -17.43 -4.04
N PRO A 52 14.46 -18.70 -4.28
CA PRO A 52 14.93 -19.39 -5.49
C PRO A 52 14.48 -18.64 -6.75
N ALA A 53 15.27 -18.75 -7.82
CA ALA A 53 14.88 -18.18 -9.10
C ALA A 53 13.57 -18.84 -9.59
N LEU A 54 12.67 -18.00 -10.07
CA LEU A 54 11.44 -18.41 -10.73
C LEU A 54 11.68 -18.57 -12.25
N ASP A 55 10.63 -18.96 -12.96
CA ASP A 55 10.65 -18.84 -14.41
C ASP A 55 10.90 -17.38 -14.84
N PRO A 56 11.62 -17.15 -15.94
CA PRO A 56 11.90 -15.82 -16.47
C PRO A 56 10.67 -14.93 -16.55
N PHE A 57 10.84 -13.64 -16.20
CA PHE A 57 9.80 -12.64 -16.40
C PHE A 57 10.05 -11.89 -17.72
N ASP A 58 8.97 -11.64 -18.47
CA ASP A 58 9.02 -10.67 -19.55
C ASP A 58 9.17 -9.27 -18.93
N ALA A 59 10.19 -8.54 -19.38
CA ALA A 59 10.48 -7.21 -18.85
C ALA A 59 11.00 -6.28 -19.97
N SER A 60 10.65 -4.99 -19.89
CA SER A 60 11.01 -3.97 -20.86
C SER A 60 11.34 -2.64 -20.18
N VAL A 61 12.11 -1.81 -20.87
CA VAL A 61 12.27 -0.37 -20.57
C VAL A 61 11.47 0.49 -21.55
N ASP A 62 10.85 -0.11 -22.55
CA ASP A 62 10.10 0.60 -23.60
C ASP A 62 8.68 0.91 -23.11
N GLN A 63 8.37 2.20 -22.98
CA GLN A 63 7.08 2.68 -22.52
C GLN A 63 5.96 2.49 -23.55
N THR A 64 6.29 2.26 -24.81
CA THR A 64 5.29 2.06 -25.88
C THR A 64 4.47 0.78 -25.69
N ILE A 65 4.95 -0.19 -24.87
CA ILE A 65 4.17 -1.38 -24.52
C ILE A 65 2.83 -1.05 -23.82
N LEU A 66 2.70 0.15 -23.25
CA LEU A 66 1.46 0.62 -22.61
C LEU A 66 0.31 0.78 -23.60
N SER A 67 0.59 1.01 -24.89
CA SER A 67 -0.45 1.17 -25.91
C SER A 67 -1.10 -0.16 -26.33
N ASP A 68 -0.46 -1.30 -26.02
CA ASP A 68 -0.94 -2.64 -26.38
C ASP A 68 -1.12 -3.53 -25.13
N THR A 69 -1.83 -2.99 -24.12
CA THR A 69 -2.09 -3.69 -22.87
C THR A 69 -3.57 -3.59 -22.50
N ASP A 70 -4.11 -4.64 -21.88
CA ASP A 70 -5.51 -4.71 -21.48
C ASP A 70 -5.72 -4.20 -20.03
N MET A 71 -4.64 -4.10 -19.24
CA MET A 71 -4.64 -3.51 -17.90
C MET A 71 -3.23 -3.10 -17.46
N ILE A 72 -3.13 -2.07 -16.63
CA ILE A 72 -1.86 -1.54 -16.14
C ILE A 72 -1.85 -1.54 -14.61
N LEU A 73 -0.84 -2.20 -14.01
CA LEU A 73 -0.61 -2.16 -12.55
C LEU A 73 0.51 -1.16 -12.24
N VAL A 74 0.22 -0.16 -11.42
CA VAL A 74 1.20 0.82 -10.93
C VAL A 74 1.73 0.36 -9.59
N VAL A 75 2.94 -0.25 -9.60
CA VAL A 75 3.55 -0.90 -8.44
C VAL A 75 4.88 -0.22 -8.11
N VAL A 76 4.82 1.10 -7.97
CA VAL A 76 5.96 1.95 -7.61
C VAL A 76 5.73 2.57 -6.23
N PRO A 77 6.78 3.08 -5.55
CA PRO A 77 6.60 3.85 -4.32
C PRO A 77 5.66 5.05 -4.51
N VAL A 78 4.97 5.45 -3.43
CA VAL A 78 4.02 6.58 -3.43
C VAL A 78 4.58 7.81 -4.14
N ALA A 79 5.83 8.20 -3.85
CA ALA A 79 6.49 9.37 -4.46
C ALA A 79 6.68 9.27 -5.98
N ALA A 80 6.66 8.07 -6.56
CA ALA A 80 6.82 7.87 -8.00
C ALA A 80 5.48 7.67 -8.73
N THR A 81 4.35 7.63 -8.01
CA THR A 81 3.04 7.33 -8.60
C THR A 81 2.59 8.40 -9.58
N ALA A 82 2.76 9.69 -9.25
CA ALA A 82 2.38 10.77 -10.15
C ALA A 82 3.10 10.70 -11.51
N ALA A 83 4.42 10.46 -11.50
CA ALA A 83 5.19 10.31 -12.73
C ALA A 83 4.77 9.08 -13.54
N ALA A 84 4.41 7.97 -12.87
CA ALA A 84 3.89 6.79 -13.56
C ALA A 84 2.52 7.06 -14.20
N LEU A 85 1.63 7.79 -13.54
CA LEU A 85 0.32 8.18 -14.11
C LEU A 85 0.48 9.13 -15.29
N GLN A 86 1.40 10.09 -15.23
CA GLN A 86 1.72 10.97 -16.37
C GLN A 86 2.26 10.19 -17.57
N MET A 87 3.11 9.18 -17.34
CA MET A 87 3.59 8.31 -18.41
C MET A 87 2.44 7.50 -19.02
N ILE A 88 1.50 6.99 -18.20
CA ILE A 88 0.31 6.29 -18.68
C ILE A 88 -0.55 7.22 -19.56
N ALA A 89 -0.77 8.46 -19.13
CA ALA A 89 -1.52 9.45 -19.90
C ALA A 89 -0.95 9.70 -21.31
N MET A 90 0.35 9.52 -21.49
CA MET A 90 1.02 9.74 -22.79
C MET A 90 0.99 8.52 -23.71
N HIS A 91 0.87 7.31 -23.17
CA HIS A 91 1.12 6.08 -23.93
C HIS A 91 -0.01 5.07 -23.92
N ALA A 92 -0.86 5.05 -22.89
CA ALA A 92 -1.94 4.08 -22.79
C ALA A 92 -3.23 4.55 -23.44
N MET A 93 -4.09 3.61 -23.81
CA MET A 93 -5.46 3.92 -24.26
C MET A 93 -6.31 4.36 -23.05
N PRO A 94 -7.17 5.37 -23.20
CA PRO A 94 -7.95 5.93 -22.09
C PRO A 94 -8.84 4.90 -21.36
N GLU A 95 -9.36 3.91 -22.08
CA GLU A 95 -10.22 2.86 -21.54
C GLU A 95 -9.49 1.75 -20.79
N THR A 96 -8.15 1.73 -20.86
CA THR A 96 -7.33 0.71 -20.18
C THR A 96 -7.35 0.92 -18.67
N PRO A 97 -7.88 -0.03 -17.86
CA PRO A 97 -7.95 0.14 -16.42
C PRO A 97 -6.56 0.24 -15.77
N VAL A 98 -6.39 1.22 -14.89
CA VAL A 98 -5.17 1.48 -14.14
C VAL A 98 -5.33 1.05 -12.69
N ILE A 99 -4.51 0.10 -12.26
CA ILE A 99 -4.56 -0.51 -10.94
C ILE A 99 -3.46 0.08 -10.05
N LEU A 100 -3.85 0.85 -9.05
CA LEU A 100 -2.95 1.52 -8.11
C LEU A 100 -2.66 0.62 -6.91
N CYS A 101 -1.40 0.30 -6.70
CA CYS A 101 -0.94 -0.58 -5.62
C CYS A 101 -0.20 0.18 -4.50
N ALA A 102 0.07 1.47 -4.68
CA ALA A 102 0.74 2.30 -3.68
C ALA A 102 -0.16 2.55 -2.47
N LYS A 103 0.40 2.41 -1.26
CA LYS A 103 -0.32 2.53 0.02
C LYS A 103 0.11 3.80 0.76
N GLY A 104 -0.45 4.95 0.40
CA GLY A 104 -0.10 6.24 1.00
C GLY A 104 -0.85 7.39 0.35
N LEU A 105 -0.41 8.61 0.68
CA LEU A 105 -0.90 9.87 0.14
C LEU A 105 0.27 10.68 -0.44
N VAL A 106 -0.04 11.60 -1.32
CA VAL A 106 0.92 12.60 -1.84
C VAL A 106 0.45 14.00 -1.50
N MET A 107 1.40 14.93 -1.39
CA MET A 107 1.09 16.37 -1.37
C MET A 107 1.13 16.90 -2.80
N GLU A 108 0.07 17.58 -3.22
CA GLU A 108 0.05 18.40 -4.42
C GLU A 108 -0.12 19.85 -4.01
N GLY A 109 0.99 20.60 -3.99
CA GLY A 109 1.03 21.89 -3.29
C GLY A 109 0.75 21.70 -1.80
N GLU A 110 -0.33 22.31 -1.29
CA GLU A 110 -0.78 22.18 0.09
C GLU A 110 -1.88 21.13 0.29
N THR A 111 -2.34 20.48 -0.78
CA THR A 111 -3.47 19.53 -0.72
C THR A 111 -2.97 18.10 -0.56
N PRO A 112 -3.34 17.39 0.51
CA PRO A 112 -3.05 15.96 0.68
C PRO A 112 -4.04 15.13 -0.14
N LEU A 113 -3.53 14.35 -1.10
CA LEU A 113 -4.34 13.53 -1.99
C LEU A 113 -4.17 12.03 -1.71
N LEU A 114 -5.29 11.33 -1.63
CA LEU A 114 -5.34 9.87 -1.72
C LEU A 114 -5.03 9.40 -3.14
N MET A 115 -4.58 8.16 -3.29
CA MET A 115 -4.26 7.60 -4.62
C MET A 115 -5.43 7.66 -5.62
N PRO A 116 -6.71 7.38 -5.27
CA PRO A 116 -7.81 7.56 -6.20
C PRO A 116 -8.05 9.03 -6.59
N GLU A 117 -7.83 9.99 -5.68
CA GLU A 117 -7.96 11.42 -5.98
C GLU A 117 -6.86 11.86 -6.96
N LEU A 118 -5.61 11.41 -6.74
CA LEU A 118 -4.50 11.67 -7.66
C LEU A 118 -4.77 11.08 -9.06
N ALA A 119 -5.26 9.85 -9.13
CA ALA A 119 -5.60 9.21 -10.39
C ALA A 119 -6.73 9.95 -11.12
N GLY A 120 -7.79 10.33 -10.43
CA GLY A 120 -8.89 11.10 -11.02
C GLY A 120 -8.48 12.46 -11.56
N ARG A 121 -7.41 13.08 -11.02
CA ARG A 121 -6.85 14.34 -11.55
C ARG A 121 -5.97 14.15 -12.78
N LEU A 122 -5.11 13.12 -12.77
CA LEU A 122 -4.13 12.89 -13.84
C LEU A 122 -4.67 12.07 -15.00
N LEU A 123 -5.68 11.23 -14.75
CA LEU A 123 -6.32 10.32 -15.69
C LEU A 123 -7.86 10.36 -15.53
N PRO A 124 -8.51 11.52 -15.81
CA PRO A 124 -9.93 11.70 -15.48
C PRO A 124 -10.87 10.75 -16.23
N ASP A 125 -10.50 10.34 -17.44
CA ASP A 125 -11.33 9.48 -18.30
C ASP A 125 -10.93 7.99 -18.23
N THR A 126 -9.97 7.64 -17.36
CA THR A 126 -9.44 6.28 -17.27
C THR A 126 -10.03 5.55 -16.05
N PRO A 127 -10.57 4.32 -16.21
CA PRO A 127 -11.00 3.52 -15.07
C PRO A 127 -9.83 3.23 -14.14
N HIS A 128 -9.96 3.51 -12.85
CA HIS A 128 -8.91 3.19 -11.88
C HIS A 128 -9.41 2.29 -10.76
N VAL A 129 -8.55 1.40 -10.32
CA VAL A 129 -8.79 0.40 -9.27
C VAL A 129 -7.73 0.56 -8.20
N ILE A 130 -8.13 0.58 -6.93
CA ILE A 130 -7.20 0.50 -5.79
C ILE A 130 -7.04 -0.95 -5.39
N LEU A 131 -5.80 -1.45 -5.40
CA LEU A 131 -5.47 -2.81 -5.01
C LEU A 131 -4.76 -2.81 -3.65
N SER A 132 -5.43 -3.34 -2.61
CA SER A 132 -4.91 -3.34 -1.24
C SER A 132 -5.40 -4.55 -0.45
N GLY A 133 -4.60 -5.01 0.53
CA GLY A 133 -4.94 -6.13 1.40
C GLY A 133 -3.72 -6.78 2.04
N PRO A 134 -3.93 -7.79 2.91
CA PRO A 134 -2.88 -8.44 3.70
C PRO A 134 -2.01 -9.34 2.82
N THR A 135 -0.87 -8.80 2.37
CA THR A 135 0.04 -9.53 1.47
C THR A 135 1.50 -9.19 1.77
N PHE A 136 2.32 -10.22 1.98
CA PHE A 136 3.76 -10.13 1.89
C PHE A 136 4.21 -10.66 0.53
N ALA A 137 5.09 -9.91 -0.13
CA ALA A 137 5.52 -10.21 -1.49
C ALA A 137 6.22 -11.57 -1.61
N ASP A 138 7.04 -11.93 -0.63
CA ASP A 138 7.75 -13.22 -0.60
C ASP A 138 6.81 -14.42 -0.42
N GLU A 139 5.71 -14.27 0.33
CA GLU A 139 4.69 -15.30 0.48
C GLU A 139 3.91 -15.51 -0.82
N VAL A 140 3.52 -14.41 -1.49
CA VAL A 140 2.87 -14.49 -2.81
C VAL A 140 3.79 -15.11 -3.85
N MET A 141 5.09 -14.79 -3.84
CA MET A 141 6.10 -15.40 -4.71
C MET A 141 6.29 -16.90 -4.47
N ARG A 142 6.07 -17.36 -3.24
CA ARG A 142 6.09 -18.81 -2.89
C ARG A 142 4.79 -19.52 -3.24
N GLY A 143 3.79 -18.83 -3.79
CA GLY A 143 2.49 -19.40 -4.11
C GLY A 143 1.62 -19.67 -2.89
N LEU A 144 1.90 -19.04 -1.73
CA LEU A 144 1.06 -19.20 -0.55
C LEU A 144 -0.28 -18.47 -0.74
N PRO A 145 -1.38 -19.02 -0.18
CA PRO A 145 -2.69 -18.41 -0.31
C PRO A 145 -2.74 -17.00 0.29
N ALA A 146 -3.24 -16.05 -0.49
CA ALA A 146 -3.44 -14.68 -0.05
C ALA A 146 -4.77 -14.12 -0.58
N ALA A 147 -5.26 -13.06 0.06
CA ALA A 147 -6.49 -12.38 -0.33
C ALA A 147 -6.27 -10.87 -0.37
N ILE A 148 -6.81 -10.22 -1.42
CA ILE A 148 -6.65 -8.79 -1.67
C ILE A 148 -7.96 -8.20 -2.16
N THR A 149 -8.15 -6.90 -1.98
CA THR A 149 -9.31 -6.15 -2.45
C THR A 149 -8.96 -5.35 -3.69
N ALA A 150 -9.78 -5.45 -4.74
CA ALA A 150 -9.81 -4.54 -5.88
C ALA A 150 -11.01 -3.60 -5.72
N ALA A 151 -10.76 -2.31 -5.54
CA ALA A 151 -11.80 -1.32 -5.30
C ALA A 151 -11.89 -0.29 -6.41
N SER A 152 -13.08 -0.15 -7.00
CA SER A 152 -13.40 0.81 -8.06
C SER A 152 -14.90 1.12 -8.06
N MET A 153 -15.27 2.24 -8.68
CA MET A 153 -16.67 2.52 -9.04
C MET A 153 -17.04 1.90 -10.40
N ASP A 154 -16.07 1.36 -11.13
CA ASP A 154 -16.26 0.68 -12.42
C ASP A 154 -16.22 -0.84 -12.24
N ASP A 155 -17.36 -1.49 -12.40
CA ASP A 155 -17.52 -2.95 -12.29
C ASP A 155 -16.72 -3.73 -13.34
N ARG A 156 -16.54 -3.16 -14.53
CA ARG A 156 -15.78 -3.81 -15.61
C ARG A 156 -14.29 -3.82 -15.27
N ALA A 157 -13.78 -2.72 -14.71
CA ALA A 157 -12.40 -2.65 -14.24
C ALA A 157 -12.13 -3.68 -13.12
N ILE A 158 -13.05 -3.80 -12.14
CA ILE A 158 -12.96 -4.83 -11.10
C ILE A 158 -12.96 -6.23 -11.71
N ALA A 159 -13.91 -6.51 -12.61
CA ALA A 159 -14.03 -7.82 -13.26
C ALA A 159 -12.77 -8.20 -14.06
N THR A 160 -12.14 -7.23 -14.75
CA THR A 160 -10.88 -7.43 -15.46
C THR A 160 -9.77 -7.86 -14.50
N VAL A 161 -9.64 -7.18 -13.34
CA VAL A 161 -8.65 -7.57 -12.32
C VAL A 161 -8.94 -8.96 -11.77
N GLN A 162 -10.19 -9.26 -11.40
CA GLN A 162 -10.57 -10.58 -10.90
C GLN A 162 -10.29 -11.69 -11.90
N GLN A 163 -10.60 -11.47 -13.18
CA GLN A 163 -10.33 -12.41 -14.25
C GLN A 163 -8.82 -12.63 -14.44
N ALA A 164 -8.01 -11.58 -14.42
CA ALA A 164 -6.57 -11.67 -14.59
C ALA A 164 -5.89 -12.54 -13.53
N PHE A 165 -6.35 -12.48 -12.28
CA PHE A 165 -5.83 -13.28 -11.16
C PHE A 165 -6.55 -14.63 -10.99
N SER A 166 -7.59 -14.93 -11.77
CA SER A 166 -8.35 -16.18 -11.66
C SER A 166 -7.45 -17.39 -11.90
N GLY A 167 -7.51 -18.36 -10.98
CA GLY A 167 -6.65 -19.56 -11.00
C GLY A 167 -5.33 -19.40 -10.23
N SER A 168 -4.96 -18.18 -9.82
CA SER A 168 -3.78 -17.97 -8.97
C SER A 168 -4.07 -18.22 -7.48
N HIS A 169 -3.01 -18.22 -6.66
CA HIS A 169 -3.12 -18.29 -5.19
C HIS A 169 -3.56 -16.97 -4.55
N LEU A 170 -3.66 -15.87 -5.31
CA LEU A 170 -4.09 -14.56 -4.86
C LEU A 170 -5.57 -14.33 -5.17
N ARG A 171 -6.45 -14.46 -4.18
CA ARG A 171 -7.88 -14.18 -4.33
C ARG A 171 -8.17 -12.69 -4.33
N VAL A 172 -8.90 -12.22 -5.35
CA VAL A 172 -9.28 -10.80 -5.48
C VAL A 172 -10.76 -10.63 -5.17
N TYR A 173 -11.05 -9.84 -4.13
CA TYR A 173 -12.40 -9.48 -3.72
C TYR A 173 -12.77 -8.09 -4.25
N ALA A 174 -13.99 -7.96 -4.79
CA ALA A 174 -14.53 -6.70 -5.26
C ALA A 174 -14.91 -5.77 -4.10
N ASN A 175 -14.74 -4.45 -4.29
CA ASN A 175 -15.24 -3.43 -3.39
C ASN A 175 -15.60 -2.16 -4.19
N HIS A 176 -16.65 -1.44 -3.80
CA HIS A 176 -17.09 -0.20 -4.46
C HIS A 176 -16.77 1.06 -3.63
N ASP A 177 -15.74 0.98 -2.79
CA ASP A 177 -15.25 2.10 -1.98
C ASP A 177 -13.72 2.25 -2.12
N PRO A 178 -13.24 2.77 -3.26
CA PRO A 178 -11.81 2.98 -3.48
C PRO A 178 -11.17 3.94 -2.46
N THR A 179 -11.93 4.92 -1.96
CA THR A 179 -11.48 5.86 -0.93
C THR A 179 -11.21 5.15 0.40
N GLY A 180 -12.15 4.34 0.88
CA GLY A 180 -11.98 3.57 2.12
C GLY A 180 -10.84 2.56 2.03
N VAL A 181 -10.71 1.86 0.90
CA VAL A 181 -9.61 0.92 0.64
C VAL A 181 -8.25 1.64 0.63
N ALA A 182 -8.16 2.82 0.02
CA ALA A 182 -6.93 3.63 0.00
C ALA A 182 -6.55 4.12 1.41
N ILE A 183 -7.51 4.58 2.21
CA ILE A 183 -7.29 5.02 3.61
C ILE A 183 -6.79 3.85 4.46
N GLY A 184 -7.42 2.70 4.38
CA GLY A 184 -6.99 1.49 5.09
C GLY A 184 -5.53 1.15 4.79
N GLY A 185 -5.19 1.06 3.49
CA GLY A 185 -3.84 0.77 3.03
C GLY A 185 -2.78 1.79 3.48
N ALA A 186 -3.12 3.08 3.49
CA ALA A 186 -2.21 4.15 3.89
C ALA A 186 -1.98 4.18 5.40
N MET A 187 -3.06 4.18 6.19
CA MET A 187 -2.99 4.34 7.64
C MET A 187 -2.40 3.12 8.36
N LYS A 188 -2.62 1.90 7.84
CA LYS A 188 -2.07 0.70 8.47
C LYS A 188 -0.55 0.75 8.66
N ASN A 189 0.16 1.40 7.75
CA ASN A 189 1.62 1.55 7.81
C ASN A 189 2.05 2.44 8.98
N VAL A 190 1.31 3.51 9.26
CA VAL A 190 1.55 4.42 10.38
C VAL A 190 1.25 3.72 11.72
N ILE A 191 0.13 3.01 11.79
CA ILE A 191 -0.24 2.27 13.01
C ILE A 191 0.75 1.14 13.29
N ALA A 192 1.30 0.49 12.24
CA ALA A 192 2.35 -0.50 12.39
C ALA A 192 3.65 0.09 12.96
N ILE A 193 3.99 1.34 12.65
CA ILE A 193 5.11 2.05 13.30
C ILE A 193 4.80 2.22 14.80
N ALA A 194 3.60 2.70 15.17
CA ALA A 194 3.20 2.86 16.56
C ALA A 194 3.25 1.53 17.34
N ALA A 195 2.74 0.46 16.73
CA ALA A 195 2.79 -0.90 17.31
C ALA A 195 4.24 -1.39 17.51
N GLY A 196 5.12 -1.08 16.55
CA GLY A 196 6.55 -1.34 16.64
C GLY A 196 7.21 -0.56 17.78
N CYS A 197 6.92 0.73 17.93
CA CYS A 197 7.42 1.55 19.05
C CYS A 197 7.00 0.95 20.40
N ALA A 198 5.74 0.59 20.56
CA ALA A 198 5.24 -0.03 21.79
C ALA A 198 5.95 -1.36 22.11
N ALA A 199 6.20 -2.19 21.08
CA ALA A 199 6.94 -3.43 21.24
C ALA A 199 8.42 -3.17 21.62
N GLY A 200 9.05 -2.16 21.01
CA GLY A 200 10.43 -1.75 21.31
C GLY A 200 10.62 -1.24 22.73
N LEU A 201 9.62 -0.50 23.25
CA LEU A 201 9.55 -0.03 24.63
C LEU A 201 9.20 -1.14 25.65
N GLY A 202 8.87 -2.35 25.19
CA GLY A 202 8.48 -3.45 26.07
C GLY A 202 7.10 -3.30 26.73
N LEU A 203 6.17 -2.56 26.13
CA LEU A 203 4.83 -2.29 26.69
C LEU A 203 3.89 -3.52 26.64
N GLY A 204 4.31 -4.59 25.98
CA GLY A 204 3.60 -5.86 25.91
C GLY A 204 2.46 -5.92 24.89
N ASP A 205 1.83 -7.10 24.81
CA ASP A 205 0.82 -7.41 23.79
C ASP A 205 -0.50 -6.68 24.02
N ASN A 206 -0.87 -6.41 25.29
CA ASN A 206 -2.08 -5.65 25.60
C ASN A 206 -2.03 -4.23 25.00
N ALA A 207 -0.89 -3.55 25.12
CA ALA A 207 -0.70 -2.21 24.53
C ALA A 207 -0.73 -2.28 23.01
N ARG A 208 -0.12 -3.31 22.41
CA ARG A 208 -0.17 -3.53 20.96
C ARG A 208 -1.60 -3.76 20.46
N ALA A 209 -2.38 -4.62 21.13
CA ALA A 209 -3.78 -4.87 20.79
C ALA A 209 -4.64 -3.60 20.91
N ALA A 210 -4.44 -2.80 21.97
CA ALA A 210 -5.12 -1.52 22.16
C ALA A 210 -4.78 -0.53 21.03
N LEU A 211 -3.50 -0.42 20.63
CA LEU A 211 -3.08 0.42 19.50
C LEU A 211 -3.72 -0.01 18.17
N ILE A 212 -3.80 -1.31 17.90
CA ILE A 212 -4.47 -1.83 16.69
C ILE A 212 -5.94 -1.43 16.69
N THR A 213 -6.66 -1.67 17.81
CA THR A 213 -8.09 -1.33 17.93
C THR A 213 -8.34 0.16 17.80
N ARG A 214 -7.55 1.00 18.50
CA ARG A 214 -7.66 2.46 18.42
C ARG A 214 -7.26 2.99 17.05
N GLY A 215 -6.28 2.35 16.40
CA GLY A 215 -5.88 2.65 15.02
C GLY A 215 -6.98 2.38 14.02
N LEU A 216 -7.72 1.26 14.15
CA LEU A 216 -8.91 0.98 13.35
C LEU A 216 -9.98 2.06 13.54
N ALA A 217 -10.19 2.54 14.78
CA ALA A 217 -11.11 3.64 15.04
C ALA A 217 -10.66 4.97 14.39
N GLU A 218 -9.35 5.26 14.35
CA GLU A 218 -8.83 6.42 13.59
C GLU A 218 -9.09 6.28 12.08
N MET A 219 -8.82 5.09 11.51
CA MET A 219 -9.10 4.81 10.11
C MET A 219 -10.58 5.01 9.78
N ALA A 220 -11.49 4.47 10.61
CA ALA A 220 -12.92 4.56 10.38
C ALA A 220 -13.43 6.03 10.45
N ARG A 221 -12.89 6.82 11.39
CA ARG A 221 -13.22 8.27 11.46
C ARG A 221 -12.74 9.02 10.23
N LEU A 222 -11.50 8.79 9.79
CA LEU A 222 -10.97 9.44 8.60
C LEU A 222 -11.75 9.01 7.35
N ALA A 223 -12.08 7.72 7.22
CA ALA A 223 -12.89 7.20 6.12
C ALA A 223 -14.27 7.87 6.06
N GLY A 224 -14.98 7.95 7.18
CA GLY A 224 -16.28 8.63 7.24
C GLY A 224 -16.21 10.11 6.86
N ALA A 225 -15.21 10.85 7.37
CA ALA A 225 -15.02 12.26 7.02
C ALA A 225 -14.60 12.48 5.56
N ALA A 226 -13.91 11.52 4.94
CA ALA A 226 -13.55 11.53 3.52
C ALA A 226 -14.70 11.05 2.60
N GLY A 227 -15.90 10.81 3.13
CA GLY A 227 -17.05 10.33 2.35
C GLY A 227 -16.99 8.85 1.97
N ALA A 228 -16.04 8.09 2.56
CA ALA A 228 -15.94 6.65 2.39
C ALA A 228 -16.83 5.92 3.40
N ARG A 229 -17.00 4.61 3.19
CA ARG A 229 -17.76 3.74 4.09
C ARG A 229 -16.89 3.30 5.27
N PRO A 230 -17.23 3.65 6.52
CA PRO A 230 -16.45 3.24 7.69
C PRO A 230 -16.31 1.73 7.83
N ASP A 231 -17.29 0.93 7.38
CA ASP A 231 -17.26 -0.53 7.41
C ASP A 231 -16.23 -1.15 6.45
N THR A 232 -15.84 -0.45 5.39
CA THR A 232 -14.72 -0.88 4.50
C THR A 232 -13.42 -1.10 5.28
N ILE A 233 -13.21 -0.34 6.36
CA ILE A 233 -12.01 -0.43 7.21
C ILE A 233 -11.89 -1.78 7.93
N TYR A 234 -13.00 -2.46 8.19
CA TYR A 234 -13.00 -3.78 8.85
C TYR A 234 -12.73 -4.94 7.89
N GLY A 235 -12.59 -4.66 6.59
CA GLY A 235 -12.26 -5.62 5.56
C GLY A 235 -10.75 -5.90 5.41
N LEU A 236 -10.40 -6.52 4.27
CA LEU A 236 -9.02 -6.95 3.97
C LEU A 236 -8.03 -5.78 3.93
N SER A 237 -8.40 -4.65 3.32
CA SER A 237 -7.51 -3.49 3.13
C SER A 237 -7.24 -2.69 4.42
N GLY A 238 -8.14 -2.78 5.40
CA GLY A 238 -8.01 -2.12 6.70
C GLY A 238 -7.57 -3.13 7.78
N ALA A 239 -8.53 -3.75 8.46
CA ALA A 239 -8.29 -4.65 9.60
C ALA A 239 -7.36 -5.82 9.23
N GLY A 240 -7.55 -6.45 8.06
CA GLY A 240 -6.72 -7.57 7.62
C GLY A 240 -5.26 -7.18 7.42
N ASP A 241 -5.01 -6.12 6.65
CA ASP A 241 -3.65 -5.64 6.34
C ASP A 241 -2.98 -4.99 7.56
N LEU A 242 -3.76 -4.37 8.46
CA LEU A 242 -3.27 -3.87 9.74
C LEU A 242 -2.82 -5.01 10.66
N ALA A 243 -3.64 -6.04 10.83
CA ALA A 243 -3.31 -7.21 11.64
C ALA A 243 -2.01 -7.87 11.15
N LEU A 244 -1.88 -8.09 9.84
CA LEU A 244 -0.66 -8.62 9.24
C LEU A 244 0.54 -7.71 9.49
N SER A 245 0.37 -6.40 9.31
CA SER A 245 1.45 -5.41 9.43
C SER A 245 1.93 -5.23 10.87
N CYS A 246 1.08 -5.53 11.87
CA CYS A 246 1.40 -5.45 13.30
C CYS A 246 1.76 -6.83 13.91
N ALA A 247 1.77 -7.91 13.14
CA ALA A 247 2.04 -9.26 13.63
C ALA A 247 3.51 -9.47 14.03
N GLY A 248 4.44 -8.77 13.38
CA GLY A 248 5.87 -8.94 13.68
C GLY A 248 6.79 -8.11 12.78
N PRO A 249 8.11 -8.24 12.97
CA PRO A 249 9.13 -7.44 12.30
C PRO A 249 9.29 -7.75 10.79
N HIS A 250 8.57 -8.72 10.26
CA HIS A 250 8.47 -8.95 8.81
C HIS A 250 7.89 -7.69 8.12
N SER A 251 6.97 -6.98 8.77
CA SER A 251 6.53 -5.66 8.34
C SER A 251 7.64 -4.63 8.53
N ARG A 252 8.10 -4.01 7.44
CA ARG A 252 9.14 -2.95 7.45
C ARG A 252 8.75 -1.77 8.34
N ASN A 253 7.47 -1.40 8.38
CA ASN A 253 6.97 -0.33 9.23
C ASN A 253 7.01 -0.71 10.70
N MET A 254 6.63 -1.93 11.06
CA MET A 254 6.76 -2.42 12.43
C MET A 254 8.22 -2.54 12.85
N ALA A 255 9.11 -3.05 11.98
CA ALA A 255 10.54 -3.12 12.25
C ALA A 255 11.16 -1.73 12.47
N TYR A 256 10.73 -0.72 11.68
CA TYR A 256 11.14 0.67 11.86
C TYR A 256 10.72 1.20 13.24
N GLY A 257 9.46 1.02 13.65
CA GLY A 257 8.98 1.42 14.96
C GLY A 257 9.66 0.67 16.11
N LEU A 258 9.95 -0.63 15.93
CA LEU A 258 10.67 -1.44 16.91
C LEU A 258 12.07 -0.88 17.21
N ALA A 259 12.80 -0.48 16.17
CA ALA A 259 14.11 0.16 16.31
C ALA A 259 13.99 1.49 17.08
N LEU A 260 13.01 2.36 16.72
CA LEU A 260 12.75 3.61 17.46
C LEU A 260 12.46 3.35 18.93
N GLY A 261 11.60 2.35 19.23
CA GLY A 261 11.24 2.00 20.60
C GLY A 261 12.42 1.49 21.45
N ARG A 262 13.43 0.92 20.81
CA ARG A 262 14.69 0.47 21.44
C ARG A 262 15.75 1.57 21.54
N GLY A 263 15.49 2.77 21.01
CA GLY A 263 16.51 3.81 20.91
C GLY A 263 17.59 3.53 19.88
N GLU A 264 17.32 2.62 18.93
CA GLU A 264 18.20 2.25 17.84
C GLU A 264 17.94 3.13 16.60
N THR A 265 18.96 3.37 15.78
CA THR A 265 18.76 4.02 14.48
C THR A 265 18.09 3.04 13.52
N PRO A 266 16.87 3.35 13.02
CA PRO A 266 16.21 2.46 12.06
C PRO A 266 17.04 2.31 10.79
N SER A 267 17.07 1.09 10.24
CA SER A 267 17.75 0.85 8.96
C SER A 267 17.13 1.70 7.84
N ALA A 268 17.94 2.09 6.85
CA ALA A 268 17.54 2.92 5.71
C ALA A 268 16.53 2.24 4.75
N GLY A 269 15.90 1.13 5.15
CA GLY A 269 14.87 0.44 4.38
C GLY A 269 13.60 1.28 4.22
N LEU A 270 12.86 1.04 3.13
CA LEU A 270 11.62 1.73 2.79
C LEU A 270 10.50 1.42 3.81
N ALA A 271 10.38 2.22 4.87
CA ALA A 271 9.19 2.27 5.71
C ALA A 271 8.24 3.33 5.13
N GLU A 272 7.27 2.93 4.31
CA GLU A 272 6.35 3.86 3.64
C GLU A 272 5.53 4.72 4.61
N GLY A 273 5.22 4.17 5.80
CA GLY A 273 4.52 4.91 6.86
C GLY A 273 5.27 6.16 7.31
N ARG A 274 6.61 6.14 7.30
CA ARG A 274 7.44 7.32 7.62
C ARG A 274 7.16 8.50 6.67
N HIS A 275 7.00 8.22 5.38
CA HIS A 275 6.78 9.27 4.37
C HIS A 275 5.30 9.69 4.30
N SER A 276 4.39 8.79 4.66
CA SER A 276 2.95 9.05 4.59
C SER A 276 2.39 9.73 5.83
N VAL A 277 3.06 9.64 6.99
CA VAL A 277 2.49 10.07 8.27
C VAL A 277 2.17 11.57 8.33
N ALA A 278 3.08 12.43 7.84
CA ALA A 278 2.87 13.88 7.81
C ALA A 278 1.69 14.26 6.89
N VAL A 279 1.58 13.61 5.74
CA VAL A 279 0.48 13.83 4.78
C VAL A 279 -0.85 13.35 5.34
N LEU A 280 -0.87 12.20 6.04
CA LEU A 280 -2.06 11.71 6.75
C LEU A 280 -2.50 12.65 7.88
N ALA A 281 -1.54 13.18 8.66
CA ALA A 281 -1.83 14.16 9.69
C ALA A 281 -2.41 15.45 9.08
N ALA A 282 -1.88 15.90 7.93
CA ALA A 282 -2.41 17.04 7.18
C ALA A 282 -3.85 16.76 6.69
N ARG A 283 -4.11 15.57 6.14
CA ARG A 283 -5.46 15.18 5.71
C ARG A 283 -6.46 15.15 6.87
N GLY A 284 -6.04 14.64 8.04
CA GLY A 284 -6.88 14.68 9.25
C GLY A 284 -7.25 16.12 9.65
N ARG A 285 -6.28 17.04 9.63
CA ARG A 285 -6.54 18.46 9.93
C ARG A 285 -7.47 19.12 8.91
N GLU A 286 -7.27 18.88 7.62
CA GLU A 286 -8.13 19.36 6.54
C GLU A 286 -9.60 18.94 6.72
N LEU A 287 -9.81 17.68 7.11
CA LEU A 287 -11.15 17.11 7.32
C LEU A 287 -11.70 17.33 8.74
N GLY A 288 -10.98 18.02 9.63
CA GLY A 288 -11.38 18.25 11.01
C GLY A 288 -11.45 16.97 11.86
N VAL A 289 -10.63 15.96 11.54
CA VAL A 289 -10.62 14.66 12.24
C VAL A 289 -9.42 14.53 13.16
N GLU A 290 -9.67 14.20 14.41
CA GLU A 290 -8.59 13.86 15.35
C GLU A 290 -8.02 12.47 15.07
N LEU A 291 -6.71 12.43 14.83
CA LEU A 291 -5.91 11.23 14.59
C LEU A 291 -4.75 11.15 15.61
N PRO A 292 -5.04 10.86 16.89
CA PRO A 292 -4.03 10.94 17.95
C PRO A 292 -2.81 10.03 17.76
N ILE A 293 -3.00 8.78 17.30
CA ILE A 293 -1.90 7.85 17.05
C ILE A 293 -1.07 8.34 15.85
N THR A 294 -1.74 8.75 14.78
CA THR A 294 -1.08 9.32 13.60
C THR A 294 -0.29 10.57 13.94
N ALA A 295 -0.85 11.50 14.73
CA ALA A 295 -0.18 12.70 15.18
C ALA A 295 1.01 12.38 16.11
N GLY A 296 0.88 11.39 16.99
CA GLY A 296 1.97 10.93 17.84
C GLY A 296 3.13 10.34 17.04
N VAL A 297 2.84 9.51 16.02
CA VAL A 297 3.88 8.99 15.14
C VAL A 297 4.54 10.11 14.33
N ASP A 298 3.77 11.09 13.82
CA ASP A 298 4.31 12.24 13.09
C ASP A 298 5.27 13.06 13.96
N SER A 299 4.91 13.31 15.22
CA SER A 299 5.74 14.08 16.16
C SER A 299 7.08 13.37 16.45
N VAL A 300 7.08 12.04 16.60
CA VAL A 300 8.33 11.27 16.81
C VAL A 300 9.17 11.20 15.54
N VAL A 301 8.55 10.97 14.39
CA VAL A 301 9.29 10.67 13.13
C VAL A 301 9.80 11.93 12.45
N ASN A 302 9.07 13.06 12.54
CA ASN A 302 9.34 14.27 11.77
C ASN A 302 9.61 15.52 12.63
N GLN A 303 9.37 15.48 13.95
CA GLN A 303 9.48 16.64 14.83
C GLN A 303 10.38 16.39 16.05
N ASP A 304 11.13 15.28 16.04
CA ASP A 304 12.09 14.88 17.08
C ASP A 304 11.48 14.83 18.51
N ALA A 305 10.15 14.57 18.62
CA ALA A 305 9.51 14.43 19.92
C ALA A 305 10.01 13.19 20.66
N GLU A 306 10.19 13.29 21.96
CA GLU A 306 10.61 12.19 22.80
C GLU A 306 9.48 11.14 22.88
N LEU A 307 9.80 9.88 22.52
CA LEU A 307 8.81 8.82 22.39
C LEU A 307 8.04 8.52 23.68
N GLY A 308 8.71 8.55 24.84
CA GLY A 308 8.07 8.32 26.14
C GLY A 308 7.07 9.42 26.47
N ALA A 309 7.36 10.69 26.14
CA ALA A 309 6.44 11.80 26.32
C ALA A 309 5.18 11.66 25.44
N VAL A 310 5.35 11.20 24.19
CA VAL A 310 4.21 10.94 23.28
C VAL A 310 3.35 9.81 23.83
N VAL A 311 3.95 8.71 24.28
CA VAL A 311 3.20 7.59 24.90
C VAL A 311 2.45 8.06 26.14
N ALA A 312 3.08 8.82 27.04
CA ALA A 312 2.43 9.38 28.22
C ALA A 312 1.23 10.28 27.86
N SER A 313 1.38 11.12 26.82
CA SER A 313 0.30 11.96 26.32
C SER A 313 -0.88 11.15 25.79
N LEU A 314 -0.62 10.08 25.03
CA LEU A 314 -1.68 9.19 24.53
C LEU A 314 -2.43 8.47 25.65
N LEU A 315 -1.71 8.02 26.69
CA LEU A 315 -2.29 7.36 27.86
C LEU A 315 -3.09 8.32 28.75
N ALA A 316 -2.70 9.60 28.82
CA ALA A 316 -3.41 10.62 29.60
C ALA A 316 -4.72 11.09 28.95
N ARG A 317 -5.01 10.73 27.70
CA ARG A 317 -6.30 11.06 27.05
C ARG A 317 -7.45 10.41 27.82
N ARG A 318 -8.54 11.19 28.03
CA ARG A 318 -9.74 10.68 28.68
C ARG A 318 -10.30 9.48 27.91
N ALA A 319 -10.60 8.40 28.63
CA ALA A 319 -11.36 7.30 28.08
C ALA A 319 -12.77 7.81 27.70
N GLY A 320 -13.11 7.68 26.41
CA GLY A 320 -14.45 7.98 25.90
C GLY A 320 -15.33 6.73 25.92
N VAL A 321 -16.54 6.86 25.39
CA VAL A 321 -17.41 5.72 25.06
C VAL A 321 -16.85 5.04 23.82
N GLU A 322 -16.78 3.70 23.84
CA GLU A 322 -16.35 2.86 22.73
C GLU A 322 -17.53 2.52 21.82
#